data_fe2d6193f25e8f199bd69c93ba7bea48
#
_entry.id   fe2d6193f25e8f199bd69c93ba7bea48
#
_cell.length_a   1.000
_cell.length_b   1.000
_cell.length_c   1.000
_cell.angle_alpha   90.00
_cell.angle_beta   90.00
_cell.angle_gamma   90.00
#
_symmetry.space_group_name_H-M   'P 1'
#
loop_
_entity.id
_entity.type
_entity.pdbx_description
1 polymer ?
#
loop_
_entity_poly.entity_id
_entity_poly.type
_entity_poly.pdbx_seq_one_letter_code
_entity_poly.pdbx_strand_id
1 'polypeptide(L)'
;MKRLSLLLVMIFMVCLSWAAIDEYYSFTATTGTYTPITGTSAGISSDDAISAAIPIGFTFGYGDFSFSEVKISTNGWVGLGTSQTGSNLTNNLASTSYQPVVAPLWDDLSMASGTVSYEMTGTAPNRIFTIQYTDAKWNYSGPVGFNFQVQLYETGKISIIYGASGGTPNNPSASIGINMGPGGSGWYYSIDPITGTASTTTETNNITTFPVQGTVYEFNPVVAQPNDLAATGISGNTTPSVGISATYTVTVRNRGSNPQTTYQVKLIDGNNNELGNVAGTAIQPAQTLSFQIPWTPTVAGPMTLIGKVVLAGDQNTTNDQTAPLPIAVQPAGVQAVTIADGTETMRIPMDFFWKNSLSETIYLSDELGFVSGTITSLALYNNFVDSPTNGATKIWLGSTNVQDLSGGWIPSTQMTLVFDGNITYPSGANTITIPLQTPYMHTPGNLVM
;
A
#
# COMPACT_ATOMS: atom_id res chain seq x y z
N MET A 1 26.67 17.27 42.54
CA MET A 1 25.73 16.36 41.88
C MET A 1 24.79 17.21 41.01
N LYS A 2 25.06 17.33 39.72
CA LYS A 2 24.18 18.03 38.79
C LYS A 2 23.16 17.02 38.24
N ARG A 3 21.88 17.22 38.52
CA ARG A 3 20.79 16.42 37.96
C ARG A 3 20.60 16.84 36.49
N LEU A 4 20.91 15.94 35.58
CA LEU A 4 20.61 16.10 34.14
C LEU A 4 19.15 15.67 33.95
N SER A 5 18.26 16.63 33.75
CA SER A 5 16.86 16.36 33.34
C SER A 5 16.89 16.04 31.86
N LEU A 6 16.67 14.76 31.52
CA LEU A 6 16.47 14.32 30.14
C LEU A 6 15.05 14.73 29.71
N LEU A 7 14.96 15.75 28.86
CA LEU A 7 13.71 16.13 28.21
C LEU A 7 13.46 15.15 27.05
N LEU A 8 12.61 14.15 27.30
CA LEU A 8 12.16 13.23 26.26
C LEU A 8 11.20 13.99 25.32
N VAL A 9 11.69 14.48 24.22
CA VAL A 9 10.85 15.03 23.15
C VAL A 9 10.23 13.84 22.42
N MET A 10 8.99 13.50 22.77
CA MET A 10 8.18 12.55 22.01
C MET A 10 7.83 13.20 20.68
N ILE A 11 8.56 12.85 19.62
CA ILE A 11 8.16 13.18 18.25
C ILE A 11 6.95 12.30 17.94
N PHE A 12 5.75 12.88 18.00
CA PHE A 12 4.55 12.26 17.44
C PHE A 12 4.74 12.20 15.91
N MET A 13 5.18 11.05 15.42
CA MET A 13 5.08 10.74 14.01
C MET A 13 3.59 10.54 13.73
N VAL A 14 2.91 11.57 13.23
CA VAL A 14 1.56 11.46 12.70
C VAL A 14 1.69 10.62 11.44
N CYS A 15 1.50 9.31 11.54
CA CYS A 15 1.21 8.49 10.39
C CYS A 15 -0.13 8.97 9.83
N LEU A 16 -0.08 9.78 8.79
CA LEU A 16 -1.25 10.08 7.97
C LEU A 16 -1.62 8.78 7.25
N SER A 17 -2.46 7.96 7.86
CA SER A 17 -3.14 6.90 7.12
C SER A 17 -4.17 7.60 6.23
N TRP A 18 -3.86 7.68 4.96
CA TRP A 18 -4.79 8.16 3.94
C TRP A 18 -5.83 7.07 3.72
N ALA A 19 -7.08 7.47 3.54
CA ALA A 19 -8.15 6.53 3.25
C ALA A 19 -7.97 5.90 1.86
N ALA A 20 -8.32 4.63 1.69
CA ALA A 20 -8.28 3.95 0.40
C ALA A 20 -9.29 4.57 -0.58
N ILE A 21 -9.07 4.41 -1.88
CA ILE A 21 -9.86 5.09 -2.93
C ILE A 21 -11.35 4.71 -2.92
N ASP A 22 -11.68 3.48 -2.51
CA ASP A 22 -13.04 2.98 -2.38
C ASP A 22 -13.84 3.61 -1.22
N GLU A 23 -13.16 4.36 -0.38
CA GLU A 23 -13.79 5.19 0.64
C GLU A 23 -14.30 6.52 0.09
N TYR A 24 -13.73 6.97 -1.01
CA TYR A 24 -14.08 8.23 -1.67
C TYR A 24 -14.95 8.04 -2.90
N TYR A 25 -14.81 6.89 -3.57
CA TYR A 25 -15.50 6.61 -4.81
C TYR A 25 -16.08 5.20 -4.83
N SER A 26 -17.28 5.07 -5.35
CA SER A 26 -17.84 3.80 -5.79
C SER A 26 -17.71 3.69 -7.32
N PHE A 27 -17.37 2.50 -7.80
CA PHE A 27 -17.27 2.22 -9.24
C PHE A 27 -18.54 1.60 -9.79
N THR A 28 -18.90 2.01 -11.01
CA THR A 28 -20.00 1.39 -11.77
C THR A 28 -19.63 1.31 -13.25
N ALA A 29 -19.79 0.14 -13.86
CA ALA A 29 -19.76 -0.02 -15.31
C ALA A 29 -21.18 0.01 -15.86
N THR A 30 -21.43 0.83 -16.89
CA THR A 30 -22.74 1.01 -17.49
C THR A 30 -22.61 1.27 -18.99
N THR A 31 -23.71 1.56 -19.67
CA THR A 31 -23.74 1.94 -21.08
C THR A 31 -24.32 3.34 -21.23
N GLY A 32 -23.80 4.09 -22.21
CA GLY A 32 -24.26 5.43 -22.50
C GLY A 32 -23.95 5.84 -23.95
N THR A 33 -24.25 7.07 -24.28
CA THR A 33 -24.02 7.60 -25.61
C THR A 33 -22.74 8.44 -25.65
N TYR A 34 -21.81 8.07 -26.51
CA TYR A 34 -20.65 8.91 -26.82
C TYR A 34 -21.11 10.07 -27.67
N THR A 35 -21.02 11.29 -27.17
CA THR A 35 -21.38 12.52 -27.90
C THR A 35 -20.12 13.33 -28.15
N PRO A 36 -19.65 13.46 -29.41
CA PRO A 36 -18.47 14.28 -29.69
C PRO A 36 -18.65 15.75 -29.28
N ILE A 37 -17.57 16.35 -28.79
CA ILE A 37 -17.50 17.80 -28.52
C ILE A 37 -16.74 18.51 -29.63
N THR A 38 -16.99 19.80 -29.79
CA THR A 38 -16.27 20.68 -30.73
C THR A 38 -15.35 21.67 -30.00
N GLY A 39 -15.00 21.40 -28.76
CA GLY A 39 -14.35 22.28 -27.83
C GLY A 39 -12.98 22.85 -28.24
N THR A 40 -12.27 23.43 -27.29
CA THR A 40 -10.95 24.04 -27.49
C THR A 40 -9.87 22.96 -27.60
N SER A 41 -8.90 23.14 -28.49
CA SER A 41 -7.74 22.23 -28.60
C SER A 41 -6.88 22.30 -27.34
N ALA A 42 -6.42 21.13 -26.86
CA ALA A 42 -5.46 21.04 -25.76
C ALA A 42 -4.03 21.44 -26.16
N GLY A 43 -3.79 21.73 -27.45
CA GLY A 43 -2.49 22.17 -27.95
C GLY A 43 -1.43 21.05 -28.04
N ILE A 44 -1.85 19.80 -28.02
CA ILE A 44 -0.98 18.61 -28.14
C ILE A 44 -1.45 17.76 -29.33
N SER A 45 -0.51 17.35 -30.19
CA SER A 45 -0.80 16.59 -31.41
C SER A 45 0.39 15.76 -31.89
N SER A 46 1.25 15.35 -30.97
CA SER A 46 2.42 14.51 -31.24
C SER A 46 2.27 13.11 -30.64
N ASP A 47 3.32 12.34 -30.72
CA ASP A 47 3.44 11.06 -30.03
C ASP A 47 3.48 11.31 -28.51
N ASP A 48 4.60 11.71 -28.01
CA ASP A 48 4.83 11.97 -26.59
C ASP A 48 4.72 13.47 -26.25
N ALA A 49 3.55 13.92 -25.80
CA ALA A 49 3.34 15.29 -25.34
C ALA A 49 2.45 15.38 -24.11
N ILE A 50 2.66 16.44 -23.34
CA ILE A 50 1.77 16.85 -22.23
C ILE A 50 1.35 18.30 -22.45
N SER A 51 0.10 18.62 -22.16
CA SER A 51 -0.42 19.98 -22.32
C SER A 51 0.18 20.94 -21.27
N ALA A 52 0.07 22.25 -21.52
CA ALA A 52 0.09 23.23 -20.46
C ALA A 52 -1.04 22.94 -19.47
N ALA A 53 -1.01 23.59 -18.29
CA ALA A 53 -2.12 23.53 -17.35
C ALA A 53 -3.38 24.12 -18.00
N ILE A 54 -4.48 23.40 -17.94
CA ILE A 54 -5.78 23.78 -18.53
C ILE A 54 -6.78 23.99 -17.38
N PRO A 55 -7.38 25.18 -17.22
CA PRO A 55 -8.38 25.43 -16.21
C PRO A 55 -9.64 24.59 -16.43
N ILE A 56 -10.11 23.92 -15.36
CA ILE A 56 -11.37 23.13 -15.37
C ILE A 56 -12.60 24.07 -15.44
N GLY A 57 -12.48 25.29 -14.92
CA GLY A 57 -13.57 26.26 -14.85
C GLY A 57 -14.40 26.19 -13.55
N PHE A 58 -14.10 25.22 -12.70
CA PHE A 58 -14.65 25.07 -11.33
C PHE A 58 -13.65 24.34 -10.43
N THR A 59 -13.92 24.32 -9.14
CA THR A 59 -13.15 23.49 -8.21
C THR A 59 -13.67 22.07 -8.25
N PHE A 60 -12.85 21.14 -8.74
CA PHE A 60 -13.15 19.72 -8.81
C PHE A 60 -12.68 19.03 -7.53
N GLY A 61 -13.61 18.42 -6.77
CA GLY A 61 -13.31 17.63 -5.58
C GLY A 61 -12.82 16.22 -5.98
N TYR A 62 -11.73 15.77 -5.37
CA TYR A 62 -11.16 14.44 -5.59
C TYR A 62 -10.65 13.85 -4.28
N GLY A 63 -11.50 13.10 -3.61
CA GLY A 63 -11.25 12.66 -2.24
C GLY A 63 -11.10 13.84 -1.30
N ASP A 64 -10.03 13.85 -0.51
CA ASP A 64 -9.67 14.95 0.39
C ASP A 64 -9.02 16.15 -0.33
N PHE A 65 -8.84 16.07 -1.65
CA PHE A 65 -8.18 17.08 -2.47
C PHE A 65 -9.17 17.84 -3.33
N SER A 66 -8.72 18.98 -3.84
CA SER A 66 -9.45 19.76 -4.83
C SER A 66 -8.50 20.33 -5.87
N PHE A 67 -8.97 20.38 -7.12
CA PHE A 67 -8.19 20.81 -8.26
C PHE A 67 -8.98 21.82 -9.10
N SER A 68 -8.30 22.84 -9.63
CA SER A 68 -8.88 23.82 -10.56
C SER A 68 -8.30 23.73 -11.97
N GLU A 69 -7.28 22.89 -12.15
CA GLU A 69 -6.56 22.71 -13.41
C GLU A 69 -6.23 21.23 -13.65
N VAL A 70 -6.03 20.87 -14.93
CA VAL A 70 -5.56 19.56 -15.38
C VAL A 70 -4.39 19.71 -16.33
N LYS A 71 -3.61 18.63 -16.48
CA LYS A 71 -2.70 18.41 -17.61
C LYS A 71 -3.10 17.15 -18.35
N ILE A 72 -3.03 17.18 -19.66
CA ILE A 72 -3.50 16.11 -20.55
C ILE A 72 -2.29 15.54 -21.29
N SER A 73 -2.10 14.21 -21.23
CA SER A 73 -1.06 13.52 -21.98
C SER A 73 -1.60 12.91 -23.26
N THR A 74 -0.81 12.93 -24.34
CA THR A 74 -1.10 12.17 -25.55
C THR A 74 -1.16 10.67 -25.31
N ASN A 75 -0.50 10.18 -24.25
CA ASN A 75 -0.48 8.78 -23.80
C ASN A 75 -1.72 8.36 -23.01
N GLY A 76 -2.86 9.04 -23.21
CA GLY A 76 -4.19 8.58 -22.76
C GLY A 76 -4.43 8.67 -21.26
N TRP A 77 -3.86 9.68 -20.59
CA TRP A 77 -4.15 9.99 -19.20
C TRP A 77 -4.28 11.50 -18.93
N VAL A 78 -5.00 11.83 -17.90
CA VAL A 78 -5.26 13.20 -17.42
C VAL A 78 -4.77 13.32 -16.00
N GLY A 79 -3.79 14.17 -15.76
CA GLY A 79 -3.30 14.52 -14.43
C GLY A 79 -4.15 15.64 -13.82
N LEU A 80 -4.60 15.46 -12.58
CA LEU A 80 -5.28 16.50 -11.82
C LEU A 80 -4.25 17.42 -11.17
N GLY A 81 -4.38 18.73 -11.35
CA GLY A 81 -3.41 19.74 -10.95
C GLY A 81 -2.26 19.90 -11.95
N THR A 82 -1.11 20.38 -11.49
CA THR A 82 0.00 20.81 -12.34
C THR A 82 1.32 20.09 -12.07
N SER A 83 1.33 19.08 -11.19
CA SER A 83 2.56 18.39 -10.75
C SER A 83 3.20 17.49 -11.81
N GLN A 84 2.43 17.00 -12.78
CA GLN A 84 2.93 16.09 -13.81
C GLN A 84 3.88 16.83 -14.76
N THR A 85 5.05 16.23 -15.06
CA THR A 85 6.14 16.87 -15.81
C THR A 85 6.52 16.15 -17.11
N GLY A 86 5.80 15.14 -17.54
CA GLY A 86 6.10 14.43 -18.78
C GLY A 86 4.90 13.65 -19.29
N SER A 87 4.97 13.16 -20.52
CA SER A 87 3.87 12.43 -21.16
C SER A 87 3.79 10.95 -20.75
N ASN A 88 4.66 10.46 -19.98
CA ASN A 88 4.86 9.06 -19.57
C ASN A 88 3.97 8.01 -20.28
N LEU A 89 4.59 7.18 -21.11
CA LEU A 89 3.92 6.10 -21.83
C LEU A 89 3.79 4.80 -21.01
N THR A 90 4.62 4.65 -19.94
CA THR A 90 4.59 3.45 -19.10
C THR A 90 3.44 3.53 -18.12
N ASN A 91 2.39 2.77 -18.38
CA ASN A 91 1.17 2.72 -17.60
C ASN A 91 1.39 2.01 -16.25
N ASN A 92 1.04 2.68 -15.17
CA ASN A 92 1.12 2.13 -13.82
C ASN A 92 0.24 2.97 -12.87
N LEU A 93 -0.97 2.51 -12.58
CA LEU A 93 -1.90 3.16 -11.67
C LEU A 93 -1.43 3.09 -10.21
N ALA A 94 -0.63 2.10 -9.86
CA ALA A 94 -0.04 1.97 -8.52
C ALA A 94 1.20 2.86 -8.32
N SER A 95 1.66 3.61 -9.34
CA SER A 95 2.83 4.47 -9.28
C SER A 95 2.68 5.57 -8.22
N THR A 96 3.80 5.89 -7.56
CA THR A 96 3.92 7.05 -6.66
C THR A 96 4.32 8.34 -7.37
N SER A 97 4.71 8.27 -8.64
CA SER A 97 5.28 9.39 -9.39
C SER A 97 4.25 10.14 -10.26
N TYR A 98 3.15 9.47 -10.66
CA TYR A 98 2.10 10.03 -11.51
C TYR A 98 0.77 9.97 -10.76
N GLN A 99 0.50 11.01 -9.99
CA GLN A 99 -0.69 11.14 -9.15
C GLN A 99 -1.06 12.61 -8.99
N PRO A 100 -2.35 12.89 -8.82
CA PRO A 100 -3.49 12.02 -9.14
C PRO A 100 -3.74 11.97 -10.65
N VAL A 101 -4.20 10.82 -11.15
CA VAL A 101 -4.42 10.58 -12.58
C VAL A 101 -5.79 9.94 -12.83
N VAL A 102 -6.44 10.37 -13.91
CA VAL A 102 -7.56 9.67 -14.56
C VAL A 102 -7.04 9.11 -15.88
N ALA A 103 -7.07 7.80 -16.02
CA ALA A 103 -6.54 7.05 -17.16
C ALA A 103 -7.67 6.40 -17.96
N PRO A 104 -8.19 7.07 -19.02
CA PRO A 104 -9.18 6.44 -19.89
C PRO A 104 -8.58 5.32 -20.75
N LEU A 105 -7.32 5.43 -21.13
CA LEU A 105 -6.57 4.43 -21.90
C LEU A 105 -5.08 4.76 -21.84
N TRP A 106 -4.45 4.53 -20.71
CA TRP A 106 -3.03 4.84 -20.51
C TRP A 106 -2.15 3.77 -21.11
N ASP A 107 -1.47 4.11 -22.20
CA ASP A 107 -0.51 3.28 -22.92
C ASP A 107 0.35 4.20 -23.80
N ASP A 108 1.23 3.64 -24.60
CA ASP A 108 1.97 4.33 -25.66
C ASP A 108 1.02 4.74 -26.81
N LEU A 109 0.24 5.81 -26.58
CA LEU A 109 -0.68 6.36 -27.59
C LEU A 109 -0.03 7.50 -28.35
N SER A 110 -0.46 7.69 -29.61
CA SER A 110 -0.03 8.81 -30.43
C SER A 110 -1.22 9.63 -30.92
N MET A 111 -1.13 10.95 -30.74
CA MET A 111 -2.09 11.93 -31.28
C MET A 111 -1.58 12.63 -32.54
N ALA A 112 -0.53 12.11 -33.19
CA ALA A 112 0.04 12.70 -34.41
C ALA A 112 -0.95 12.79 -35.60
N SER A 113 -2.01 11.97 -35.60
CA SER A 113 -3.08 11.98 -36.59
C SER A 113 -4.45 12.29 -35.98
N GLY A 114 -4.53 12.43 -34.67
CA GLY A 114 -5.75 12.71 -33.94
C GLY A 114 -5.74 14.09 -33.29
N THR A 115 -6.73 14.36 -32.47
CA THR A 115 -6.85 15.62 -31.72
C THR A 115 -7.26 15.37 -30.29
N VAL A 116 -6.75 16.20 -29.39
CA VAL A 116 -7.24 16.28 -28.01
C VAL A 116 -7.92 17.63 -27.83
N SER A 117 -9.18 17.61 -27.43
CA SER A 117 -9.97 18.82 -27.18
C SER A 117 -10.64 18.76 -25.83
N TYR A 118 -11.05 19.92 -25.31
CA TYR A 118 -11.79 20.02 -24.08
C TYR A 118 -12.89 21.06 -24.14
N GLU A 119 -13.91 20.90 -23.34
CA GLU A 119 -15.05 21.81 -23.27
C GLU A 119 -15.64 21.81 -21.84
N MET A 120 -16.06 22.97 -21.36
CA MET A 120 -16.83 23.07 -20.13
C MET A 120 -18.27 23.44 -20.48
N THR A 121 -19.22 22.63 -20.03
CA THR A 121 -20.66 22.81 -20.27
C THR A 121 -21.43 22.88 -18.96
N GLY A 122 -22.71 23.25 -19.03
CA GLY A 122 -23.60 23.35 -17.88
C GLY A 122 -23.44 24.65 -17.10
N THR A 123 -24.17 24.74 -16.00
CA THR A 123 -24.17 25.88 -15.05
C THR A 123 -23.99 25.37 -13.63
N ALA A 124 -23.34 26.16 -12.80
CA ALA A 124 -23.15 25.80 -11.40
C ALA A 124 -24.50 25.46 -10.70
N PRO A 125 -24.57 24.43 -9.87
CA PRO A 125 -23.50 23.51 -9.44
C PRO A 125 -23.37 22.24 -10.30
N ASN A 126 -23.84 22.25 -11.56
CA ASN A 126 -23.91 21.07 -12.43
C ASN A 126 -23.03 21.23 -13.71
N ARG A 127 -21.85 21.83 -13.53
CA ARG A 127 -20.90 21.98 -14.64
C ARG A 127 -20.18 20.66 -14.91
N ILE A 128 -19.81 20.46 -16.19
CA ILE A 128 -19.08 19.27 -16.65
C ILE A 128 -17.90 19.75 -17.50
N PHE A 129 -16.71 19.35 -17.13
CA PHE A 129 -15.50 19.53 -17.93
C PHE A 129 -15.21 18.24 -18.67
N THR A 130 -15.36 18.26 -20.01
CA THR A 130 -15.16 17.11 -20.88
C THR A 130 -13.81 17.24 -21.60
N ILE A 131 -13.00 16.20 -21.55
CA ILE A 131 -11.76 16.03 -22.32
C ILE A 131 -12.01 14.92 -23.33
N GLN A 132 -11.72 15.15 -24.60
CA GLN A 132 -11.96 14.22 -25.68
C GLN A 132 -10.68 13.91 -26.44
N TYR A 133 -10.40 12.63 -26.63
CA TYR A 133 -9.43 12.12 -27.57
C TYR A 133 -10.17 11.64 -28.80
N THR A 134 -9.83 12.20 -29.97
CA THR A 134 -10.43 11.87 -31.25
C THR A 134 -9.36 11.30 -32.14
N ASP A 135 -9.64 10.15 -32.77
CA ASP A 135 -8.77 9.46 -33.70
C ASP A 135 -7.36 9.17 -33.15
N ALA A 136 -7.28 8.82 -31.88
CA ALA A 136 -6.03 8.36 -31.29
C ALA A 136 -5.51 7.11 -32.02
N LYS A 137 -4.19 6.99 -32.10
CA LYS A 137 -3.52 5.73 -32.43
C LYS A 137 -3.19 5.00 -31.17
N TRP A 138 -3.45 3.71 -31.14
CA TRP A 138 -2.92 2.86 -30.07
C TRP A 138 -1.58 2.30 -30.51
N ASN A 139 -0.51 2.86 -29.93
CA ASN A 139 0.86 2.82 -30.38
C ASN A 139 1.12 3.72 -31.62
N TYR A 140 2.31 4.34 -31.69
CA TYR A 140 2.70 5.30 -32.74
C TYR A 140 2.55 4.76 -34.18
N SER A 141 2.67 3.45 -34.36
CA SER A 141 2.51 2.76 -35.66
C SER A 141 1.16 2.06 -35.83
N GLY A 142 0.26 2.17 -34.83
CA GLY A 142 -1.05 1.55 -34.83
C GLY A 142 -2.07 2.23 -35.77
N PRO A 143 -3.28 1.63 -35.92
CA PRO A 143 -4.36 2.25 -36.66
C PRO A 143 -4.90 3.47 -35.90
N VAL A 144 -5.46 4.41 -36.69
CA VAL A 144 -6.16 5.61 -36.20
C VAL A 144 -7.62 5.25 -35.90
N GLY A 145 -8.25 5.98 -34.95
CA GLY A 145 -9.70 5.96 -34.79
C GLY A 145 -10.17 5.50 -33.42
N PHE A 146 -9.30 5.44 -32.41
CA PHE A 146 -9.73 5.20 -31.01
C PHE A 146 -10.24 6.50 -30.40
N ASN A 147 -11.52 6.50 -30.01
CA ASN A 147 -12.23 7.67 -29.51
C ASN A 147 -12.72 7.45 -28.09
N PHE A 148 -12.40 8.37 -27.18
CA PHE A 148 -12.82 8.27 -25.80
C PHE A 148 -12.85 9.64 -25.12
N GLN A 149 -13.58 9.75 -24.03
CA GLN A 149 -13.74 10.97 -23.24
C GLN A 149 -13.50 10.71 -21.75
N VAL A 150 -13.00 11.73 -21.07
CA VAL A 150 -13.06 11.89 -19.60
C VAL A 150 -13.99 13.05 -19.31
N GLN A 151 -14.94 12.85 -18.40
CA GLN A 151 -15.84 13.90 -17.92
C GLN A 151 -15.63 14.09 -16.42
N LEU A 152 -15.24 15.29 -16.01
CA LEU A 152 -15.14 15.72 -14.62
C LEU A 152 -16.37 16.57 -14.28
N TYR A 153 -17.18 16.08 -13.36
CA TYR A 153 -18.40 16.77 -12.92
C TYR A 153 -18.11 17.66 -11.72
N GLU A 154 -18.72 18.83 -11.66
CA GLU A 154 -18.60 19.74 -10.49
C GLU A 154 -19.02 19.07 -9.17
N THR A 155 -19.83 18.03 -9.22
CA THR A 155 -20.21 17.17 -8.08
C THR A 155 -19.11 16.24 -7.59
N GLY A 156 -17.93 16.20 -8.28
CA GLY A 156 -16.84 15.29 -7.99
C GLY A 156 -16.91 13.95 -8.74
N LYS A 157 -18.02 13.64 -9.43
CA LYS A 157 -18.13 12.41 -10.24
C LYS A 157 -17.15 12.46 -11.41
N ILE A 158 -16.59 11.28 -11.77
CA ILE A 158 -15.78 11.08 -12.99
C ILE A 158 -16.49 10.06 -13.86
N SER A 159 -16.56 10.32 -15.19
CA SER A 159 -17.00 9.34 -16.16
C SER A 159 -15.95 9.19 -17.27
N ILE A 160 -15.70 7.94 -17.67
CA ILE A 160 -14.89 7.60 -18.85
C ILE A 160 -15.86 6.99 -19.86
N ILE A 161 -15.91 7.54 -21.08
CA ILE A 161 -16.89 7.13 -22.09
C ILE A 161 -16.13 6.76 -23.36
N TYR A 162 -16.46 5.58 -23.93
CA TYR A 162 -15.81 5.07 -25.14
C TYR A 162 -16.68 5.25 -26.38
N GLY A 163 -16.07 5.79 -27.42
CA GLY A 163 -16.62 5.96 -28.76
C GLY A 163 -16.20 4.83 -29.71
N ALA A 164 -16.14 5.14 -30.98
CA ALA A 164 -15.75 4.18 -32.02
C ALA A 164 -14.30 3.70 -31.83
N SER A 165 -14.05 2.45 -32.21
CA SER A 165 -12.73 1.79 -32.20
C SER A 165 -12.09 1.91 -33.60
N GLY A 166 -10.78 2.18 -33.66
CA GLY A 166 -9.97 2.31 -34.88
C GLY A 166 -9.45 1.02 -35.49
N GLY A 167 -9.92 -0.13 -35.04
CA GLY A 167 -9.47 -1.42 -35.54
C GLY A 167 -8.63 -2.19 -34.49
N THR A 168 -7.74 -3.08 -34.98
CA THR A 168 -6.89 -3.90 -34.06
C THR A 168 -5.70 -3.05 -33.61
N PRO A 169 -5.53 -2.88 -32.27
CA PRO A 169 -4.38 -2.17 -31.72
C PRO A 169 -3.06 -2.82 -32.09
N ASN A 170 -1.97 -2.04 -32.11
CA ASN A 170 -0.63 -2.56 -32.28
C ASN A 170 0.09 -2.58 -30.94
N ASN A 171 0.56 -3.75 -30.54
CA ASN A 171 1.29 -3.97 -29.28
C ASN A 171 0.63 -3.35 -28.01
N PRO A 172 -0.66 -3.60 -27.78
CA PRO A 172 -1.41 -2.96 -26.71
C PRO A 172 -1.04 -3.51 -25.34
N SER A 173 -0.99 -2.62 -24.33
CA SER A 173 -0.71 -2.96 -22.93
C SER A 173 -1.30 -1.93 -21.96
N ALA A 174 -2.51 -1.41 -22.23
CA ALA A 174 -3.06 -0.28 -21.51
C ALA A 174 -3.46 -0.57 -20.05
N SER A 175 -3.55 0.53 -19.27
CA SER A 175 -4.30 0.59 -18.01
C SER A 175 -5.50 1.52 -18.18
N ILE A 176 -6.62 1.16 -17.52
CA ILE A 176 -7.82 2.00 -17.42
C ILE A 176 -8.17 2.15 -15.94
N GLY A 177 -8.43 3.38 -15.49
CA GLY A 177 -8.81 3.62 -14.11
C GLY A 177 -8.48 5.00 -13.58
N ILE A 178 -8.44 5.11 -12.28
CA ILE A 178 -8.06 6.34 -11.56
C ILE A 178 -7.09 6.02 -10.44
N ASN A 179 -6.20 6.94 -10.11
CA ASN A 179 -5.39 6.86 -8.90
C ASN A 179 -5.41 8.16 -8.10
N MET A 180 -5.21 8.05 -6.79
CA MET A 180 -5.04 9.18 -5.88
C MET A 180 -4.08 8.81 -4.74
N GLY A 181 -3.49 9.78 -4.10
CA GLY A 181 -2.68 9.56 -2.90
C GLY A 181 -1.26 9.05 -3.18
N PRO A 182 -0.62 8.41 -2.19
CA PRO A 182 0.81 8.08 -2.24
C PRO A 182 1.17 6.90 -3.14
N GLY A 183 0.18 6.23 -3.77
CA GLY A 183 0.38 5.05 -4.61
C GLY A 183 0.35 3.72 -3.87
N GLY A 184 0.33 2.63 -4.64
CA GLY A 184 0.21 1.28 -4.13
C GLY A 184 -1.23 0.79 -3.99
N SER A 185 -1.39 -0.41 -3.44
CA SER A 185 -2.69 -1.03 -3.20
C SER A 185 -3.60 -0.14 -2.34
N GLY A 186 -4.87 -0.06 -2.70
CA GLY A 186 -5.86 0.78 -2.05
C GLY A 186 -5.93 2.23 -2.56
N TRP A 187 -4.98 2.68 -3.40
CA TRP A 187 -4.90 4.06 -3.87
C TRP A 187 -5.32 4.25 -5.32
N TYR A 188 -5.81 3.20 -5.95
CA TYR A 188 -6.30 3.23 -7.32
C TYR A 188 -7.56 2.38 -7.48
N TYR A 189 -8.34 2.67 -8.52
CA TYR A 189 -9.22 1.73 -9.18
C TYR A 189 -8.60 1.36 -10.51
N SER A 190 -8.29 0.08 -10.70
CA SER A 190 -7.89 -0.50 -11.98
C SER A 190 -9.01 -1.33 -12.55
N ILE A 191 -9.40 -1.05 -13.78
CA ILE A 191 -10.54 -1.66 -14.45
C ILE A 191 -10.08 -2.82 -15.32
N ASP A 192 -10.77 -3.95 -15.22
CA ASP A 192 -10.74 -5.02 -16.21
C ASP A 192 -11.91 -4.81 -17.21
N PRO A 193 -11.65 -4.39 -18.45
CA PRO A 193 -12.71 -4.12 -19.41
C PRO A 193 -13.41 -5.39 -19.91
N ILE A 194 -12.84 -6.57 -19.71
CA ILE A 194 -13.43 -7.85 -20.10
C ILE A 194 -14.57 -8.23 -19.15
N THR A 195 -14.34 -8.06 -17.86
CA THR A 195 -15.33 -8.38 -16.82
C THR A 195 -16.21 -7.18 -16.45
N GLY A 196 -15.80 -5.96 -16.79
CA GLY A 196 -16.45 -4.72 -16.38
C GLY A 196 -16.33 -4.45 -14.87
N THR A 197 -15.34 -5.04 -14.19
CA THR A 197 -15.09 -4.86 -12.75
C THR A 197 -13.89 -3.98 -12.50
N ALA A 198 -13.79 -3.42 -11.29
CA ALA A 198 -12.63 -2.65 -10.86
C ALA A 198 -12.03 -3.26 -9.57
N SER A 199 -10.71 -3.19 -9.45
CA SER A 199 -9.96 -3.63 -8.28
C SER A 199 -9.17 -2.45 -7.69
N THR A 200 -9.09 -2.39 -6.37
CA THR A 200 -8.24 -1.46 -5.62
C THR A 200 -6.91 -2.08 -5.19
N THR A 201 -6.74 -3.39 -5.38
CA THR A 201 -5.58 -4.15 -4.90
C THR A 201 -4.79 -4.85 -6.00
N THR A 202 -5.44 -5.12 -7.13
CA THR A 202 -4.82 -5.78 -8.29
C THR A 202 -4.88 -4.86 -9.49
N GLU A 203 -3.75 -4.51 -10.05
CA GLU A 203 -3.66 -3.69 -11.25
C GLU A 203 -3.80 -4.55 -12.51
N THR A 204 -4.69 -4.13 -13.43
CA THR A 204 -4.76 -4.61 -14.80
C THR A 204 -4.03 -3.62 -15.68
N ASN A 205 -2.78 -3.91 -16.06
CA ASN A 205 -1.89 -3.05 -16.82
C ASN A 205 -1.44 -3.65 -18.15
N ASN A 206 -2.19 -4.61 -18.66
CA ASN A 206 -1.95 -5.30 -19.92
C ASN A 206 -3.23 -5.44 -20.75
N ILE A 207 -4.08 -4.43 -20.72
CA ILE A 207 -5.32 -4.38 -21.50
C ILE A 207 -4.97 -4.35 -22.98
N THR A 208 -5.49 -5.31 -23.73
CA THR A 208 -5.22 -5.49 -25.18
C THR A 208 -6.43 -5.24 -26.05
N THR A 209 -7.59 -4.99 -25.45
CA THR A 209 -8.86 -4.79 -26.18
C THR A 209 -9.47 -3.46 -25.78
N PHE A 210 -9.80 -2.64 -26.77
CA PHE A 210 -10.49 -1.38 -26.57
C PHE A 210 -11.93 -1.65 -26.09
N PRO A 211 -12.42 -0.95 -25.07
CA PRO A 211 -13.80 -1.11 -24.61
C PRO A 211 -14.82 -0.85 -25.73
N VAL A 212 -15.91 -1.59 -25.70
CA VAL A 212 -16.97 -1.49 -26.73
C VAL A 212 -17.56 -0.07 -26.74
N GLN A 213 -17.90 0.43 -27.91
CA GLN A 213 -18.55 1.72 -28.06
C GLN A 213 -19.79 1.82 -27.18
N GLY A 214 -19.92 2.91 -26.44
CA GLY A 214 -21.00 3.14 -25.48
C GLY A 214 -20.70 2.58 -24.09
N THR A 215 -19.56 1.92 -23.86
CA THR A 215 -19.14 1.59 -22.48
C THR A 215 -18.88 2.87 -21.70
N VAL A 216 -19.41 2.94 -20.47
CA VAL A 216 -19.20 4.04 -19.54
C VAL A 216 -18.73 3.49 -18.21
N TYR A 217 -17.60 3.97 -17.74
CA TYR A 217 -17.08 3.73 -16.41
C TYR A 217 -17.29 4.95 -15.54
N GLU A 218 -17.99 4.80 -14.45
CA GLU A 218 -18.32 5.88 -13.54
C GLU A 218 -17.67 5.67 -12.18
N PHE A 219 -17.05 6.72 -11.66
CA PHE A 219 -16.58 6.81 -10.29
C PHE A 219 -17.42 7.87 -9.60
N ASN A 220 -18.32 7.40 -8.74
CA ASN A 220 -19.28 8.27 -8.06
C ASN A 220 -18.76 8.59 -6.66
N PRO A 221 -18.70 9.86 -6.24
CA PRO A 221 -18.30 10.23 -4.90
C PRO A 221 -19.16 9.52 -3.85
N VAL A 222 -18.53 8.92 -2.87
CA VAL A 222 -19.21 8.38 -1.69
C VAL A 222 -19.65 9.55 -0.83
N VAL A 223 -20.93 9.65 -0.57
CA VAL A 223 -21.49 10.70 0.29
C VAL A 223 -21.18 10.36 1.74
N ALA A 224 -20.39 11.20 2.42
CA ALA A 224 -20.11 11.03 3.83
C ALA A 224 -21.40 11.00 4.65
N GLN A 225 -21.58 9.93 5.44
CA GLN A 225 -22.68 9.83 6.37
C GLN A 225 -22.49 10.84 7.53
N PRO A 226 -23.56 11.28 8.20
CA PRO A 226 -23.40 12.16 9.37
C PRO A 226 -22.50 11.59 10.47
N ASN A 227 -22.67 10.31 10.79
CA ASN A 227 -21.92 9.62 11.85
C ASN A 227 -21.26 8.38 11.26
N ASP A 228 -19.94 8.41 11.11
CA ASP A 228 -19.13 7.30 10.57
C ASP A 228 -17.72 7.42 11.13
N LEU A 229 -17.31 6.49 11.99
CA LEU A 229 -15.95 6.35 12.46
C LEU A 229 -15.34 5.04 11.95
N ALA A 230 -14.24 5.13 11.25
CA ALA A 230 -13.53 3.98 10.73
C ALA A 230 -12.29 3.64 11.57
N ALA A 231 -12.07 2.35 11.85
CA ALA A 231 -10.80 1.85 12.36
C ALA A 231 -9.87 1.52 11.17
N THR A 232 -8.85 2.36 10.95
CA THR A 232 -8.06 2.34 9.70
C THR A 232 -6.72 1.61 9.82
N GLY A 233 -6.27 1.30 11.05
CA GLY A 233 -5.01 0.60 11.23
C GLY A 233 -4.78 0.11 12.65
N ILE A 234 -4.01 -0.96 12.77
CA ILE A 234 -3.50 -1.49 14.03
C ILE A 234 -2.02 -1.80 13.89
N SER A 235 -1.24 -1.44 14.91
CA SER A 235 0.19 -1.76 14.99
C SER A 235 0.61 -2.04 16.43
N GLY A 236 1.72 -2.75 16.60
CA GLY A 236 2.26 -3.10 17.90
C GLY A 236 3.20 -4.31 17.84
N ASN A 237 3.59 -4.83 18.99
CA ASN A 237 4.49 -5.97 19.07
C ASN A 237 3.83 -7.25 18.53
N THR A 238 4.43 -7.87 17.50
CA THR A 238 3.93 -9.10 16.87
C THR A 238 4.39 -10.37 17.60
N THR A 239 5.29 -10.25 18.57
CA THR A 239 5.81 -11.37 19.37
C THR A 239 5.78 -11.07 20.89
N PRO A 240 4.62 -10.64 21.45
CA PRO A 240 4.52 -10.34 22.87
C PRO A 240 4.70 -11.61 23.70
N SER A 241 5.10 -11.48 24.97
CA SER A 241 5.30 -12.62 25.88
C SER A 241 4.21 -12.68 26.94
N VAL A 242 3.81 -13.88 27.30
CA VAL A 242 2.86 -14.13 28.41
C VAL A 242 3.30 -13.41 29.68
N GLY A 243 2.39 -12.67 30.29
CA GLY A 243 2.60 -11.93 31.53
C GLY A 243 3.30 -10.57 31.37
N ILE A 244 3.73 -10.20 30.16
CA ILE A 244 4.35 -8.91 29.88
C ILE A 244 3.38 -8.04 29.11
N SER A 245 3.11 -6.83 29.63
CA SER A 245 2.23 -5.88 28.96
C SER A 245 2.87 -5.35 27.68
N ALA A 246 2.11 -5.40 26.58
CA ALA A 246 2.44 -4.79 25.31
C ALA A 246 1.37 -3.74 24.95
N THR A 247 1.79 -2.65 24.29
CA THR A 247 0.87 -1.59 23.87
C THR A 247 0.63 -1.69 22.37
N TYR A 248 -0.64 -1.65 21.98
CA TYR A 248 -1.08 -1.63 20.59
C TYR A 248 -1.68 -0.29 20.25
N THR A 249 -1.36 0.20 19.07
CA THR A 249 -1.89 1.47 18.56
C THR A 249 -2.98 1.18 17.56
N VAL A 250 -4.20 1.65 17.82
CA VAL A 250 -5.33 1.60 16.90
C VAL A 250 -5.55 3.00 16.34
N THR A 251 -5.62 3.11 15.03
CA THR A 251 -5.86 4.38 14.32
C THR A 251 -7.33 4.46 13.93
N VAL A 252 -7.97 5.59 14.26
CA VAL A 252 -9.39 5.87 13.97
C VAL A 252 -9.48 7.14 13.14
N ARG A 253 -10.30 7.12 12.08
CA ARG A 253 -10.61 8.27 11.23
C ARG A 253 -12.10 8.59 11.32
N ASN A 254 -12.43 9.86 11.43
CA ASN A 254 -13.82 10.32 11.27
C ASN A 254 -14.12 10.53 9.77
N ARG A 255 -14.93 9.65 9.20
CA ARG A 255 -15.43 9.71 7.83
C ARG A 255 -16.79 10.38 7.73
N GLY A 256 -17.41 10.59 8.88
CA GLY A 256 -18.67 11.30 8.98
C GLY A 256 -18.52 12.80 8.78
N SER A 257 -19.65 13.46 8.50
CA SER A 257 -19.71 14.91 8.39
C SER A 257 -19.88 15.62 9.75
N ASN A 258 -20.20 14.87 10.82
CA ASN A 258 -20.34 15.40 12.18
C ASN A 258 -19.08 15.14 13.02
N PRO A 259 -18.68 16.11 13.89
CA PRO A 259 -17.70 15.82 14.94
C PRO A 259 -18.21 14.74 15.89
N GLN A 260 -17.32 13.85 16.35
CA GLN A 260 -17.64 12.81 17.32
C GLN A 260 -16.86 13.05 18.61
N THR A 261 -17.54 12.90 19.76
CA THR A 261 -16.93 13.13 21.09
C THR A 261 -17.12 11.99 22.06
N THR A 262 -18.00 11.03 21.73
CA THR A 262 -18.38 9.93 22.62
C THR A 262 -18.37 8.61 21.82
N TYR A 263 -17.25 7.88 21.95
CA TYR A 263 -17.04 6.58 21.32
C TYR A 263 -15.97 5.81 22.09
N GLN A 264 -15.81 4.54 21.78
CA GLN A 264 -14.76 3.70 22.36
C GLN A 264 -13.87 3.12 21.27
N VAL A 265 -12.59 2.94 21.57
CA VAL A 265 -11.64 2.22 20.74
C VAL A 265 -11.19 0.97 21.50
N LYS A 266 -11.35 -0.18 20.89
CA LYS A 266 -11.13 -1.49 21.49
C LYS A 266 -10.02 -2.24 20.76
N LEU A 267 -9.31 -3.05 21.51
CA LEU A 267 -8.49 -4.14 21.02
C LEU A 267 -9.28 -5.43 21.23
N ILE A 268 -9.52 -6.20 20.18
CA ILE A 268 -10.24 -7.48 20.24
C ILE A 268 -9.41 -8.59 19.61
N ASP A 269 -9.71 -9.84 19.96
CA ASP A 269 -9.13 -11.01 19.28
C ASP A 269 -9.93 -11.42 18.05
N GLY A 270 -9.46 -12.41 17.30
CA GLY A 270 -10.13 -12.95 16.10
C GLY A 270 -11.50 -13.58 16.39
N ASN A 271 -11.88 -13.78 17.64
CA ASN A 271 -13.19 -14.29 18.08
C ASN A 271 -14.10 -13.17 18.62
N ASN A 272 -13.72 -11.89 18.42
CA ASN A 272 -14.39 -10.70 18.97
C ASN A 272 -14.37 -10.57 20.50
N ASN A 273 -13.51 -11.29 21.23
CA ASN A 273 -13.34 -11.07 22.65
C ASN A 273 -12.55 -9.78 22.89
N GLU A 274 -13.02 -8.92 23.80
CA GLU A 274 -12.36 -7.69 24.17
C GLU A 274 -11.12 -7.98 25.01
N LEU A 275 -9.98 -7.44 24.58
CA LEU A 275 -8.68 -7.56 25.26
C LEU A 275 -8.31 -6.27 25.99
N GLY A 276 -8.81 -5.13 25.55
CA GLY A 276 -8.61 -3.83 26.14
C GLY A 276 -9.43 -2.75 25.44
N ASN A 277 -9.62 -1.62 26.08
CA ASN A 277 -10.31 -0.49 25.49
C ASN A 277 -9.83 0.85 26.06
N VAL A 278 -10.08 1.92 25.31
CA VAL A 278 -9.90 3.32 25.74
C VAL A 278 -11.08 4.15 25.23
N ALA A 279 -11.40 5.21 26.00
CA ALA A 279 -12.39 6.18 25.54
C ALA A 279 -11.81 7.01 24.38
N GLY A 280 -12.66 7.28 23.39
CA GLY A 280 -12.32 8.20 22.32
C GLY A 280 -12.23 9.64 22.79
N THR A 281 -11.46 10.46 22.10
CA THR A 281 -11.38 11.91 22.28
C THR A 281 -12.08 12.62 21.12
N ALA A 282 -12.37 13.92 21.26
CA ALA A 282 -13.03 14.68 20.19
C ALA A 282 -12.28 14.53 18.86
N ILE A 283 -12.98 14.10 17.82
CA ILE A 283 -12.46 13.90 16.48
C ILE A 283 -13.33 14.62 15.45
N GLN A 284 -12.71 15.54 14.70
CA GLN A 284 -13.39 16.34 13.69
C GLN A 284 -13.59 15.54 12.39
N PRO A 285 -14.53 15.92 11.50
CA PRO A 285 -14.62 15.37 10.16
C PRO A 285 -13.25 15.32 9.44
N ALA A 286 -12.96 14.24 8.75
CA ALA A 286 -11.70 13.94 8.07
C ALA A 286 -10.45 13.83 8.97
N GLN A 287 -10.57 14.05 10.28
CA GLN A 287 -9.47 13.90 11.24
C GLN A 287 -9.17 12.42 11.52
N THR A 288 -7.88 12.12 11.72
CA THR A 288 -7.38 10.81 12.16
C THR A 288 -6.70 10.96 13.51
N LEU A 289 -6.98 10.03 14.43
CA LEU A 289 -6.37 9.96 15.76
C LEU A 289 -5.86 8.53 16.02
N SER A 290 -4.81 8.42 16.84
CA SER A 290 -4.23 7.15 17.26
C SER A 290 -4.43 6.93 18.76
N PHE A 291 -4.84 5.72 19.12
CA PHE A 291 -5.16 5.32 20.49
C PHE A 291 -4.27 4.16 20.93
N GLN A 292 -3.62 4.32 22.07
CA GLN A 292 -2.75 3.30 22.64
C GLN A 292 -3.53 2.45 23.63
N ILE A 293 -3.60 1.14 23.39
CA ILE A 293 -4.31 0.17 24.22
C ILE A 293 -3.31 -0.84 24.76
N PRO A 294 -3.06 -0.86 26.08
CA PRO A 294 -2.23 -1.86 26.70
C PRO A 294 -2.98 -3.19 26.81
N TRP A 295 -2.26 -4.29 26.60
CA TRP A 295 -2.77 -5.64 26.79
C TRP A 295 -1.66 -6.57 27.29
N THR A 296 -2.01 -7.47 28.22
CA THR A 296 -1.09 -8.48 28.75
C THR A 296 -1.58 -9.86 28.36
N PRO A 297 -0.89 -10.57 27.47
CA PRO A 297 -1.29 -11.92 27.06
C PRO A 297 -1.18 -12.91 28.20
N THR A 298 -2.13 -13.85 28.26
CA THR A 298 -2.18 -14.89 29.32
C THR A 298 -1.90 -16.29 28.78
N VAL A 299 -1.98 -16.49 27.46
CA VAL A 299 -1.80 -17.78 26.80
C VAL A 299 -0.83 -17.63 25.62
N ALA A 300 0.16 -18.52 25.53
CA ALA A 300 1.11 -18.56 24.42
C ALA A 300 0.47 -19.20 23.17
N GLY A 301 0.93 -18.80 21.99
CA GLY A 301 0.54 -19.34 20.71
C GLY A 301 0.17 -18.28 19.69
N PRO A 302 -0.16 -18.69 18.47
CA PRO A 302 -0.60 -17.78 17.41
C PRO A 302 -1.99 -17.22 17.74
N MET A 303 -2.19 -15.95 17.50
CA MET A 303 -3.50 -15.31 17.56
C MET A 303 -3.55 -14.09 16.64
N THR A 304 -4.73 -13.53 16.49
CA THR A 304 -4.97 -12.36 15.67
C THR A 304 -5.55 -11.25 16.54
N LEU A 305 -5.03 -10.04 16.37
CA LEU A 305 -5.55 -8.83 16.99
C LEU A 305 -6.24 -7.96 15.95
N ILE A 306 -7.30 -7.28 16.37
CA ILE A 306 -8.10 -6.37 15.55
C ILE A 306 -8.37 -5.12 16.39
N GLY A 307 -8.13 -3.95 15.80
CA GLY A 307 -8.60 -2.68 16.34
C GLY A 307 -10.07 -2.47 15.95
N LYS A 308 -10.89 -2.03 16.89
CA LYS A 308 -12.30 -1.76 16.65
C LYS A 308 -12.72 -0.41 17.24
N VAL A 309 -13.41 0.41 16.45
CA VAL A 309 -14.09 1.59 16.95
C VAL A 309 -15.57 1.25 17.22
N VAL A 310 -16.16 1.86 18.24
CA VAL A 310 -17.57 1.67 18.60
C VAL A 310 -18.20 3.04 18.83
N LEU A 311 -19.01 3.47 17.88
CA LEU A 311 -19.79 4.71 17.93
C LEU A 311 -21.29 4.36 17.97
N ALA A 312 -22.02 4.92 18.92
CA ALA A 312 -23.47 4.75 18.95
C ALA A 312 -24.11 5.50 17.77
N GLY A 313 -24.84 4.77 16.94
CA GLY A 313 -25.49 5.32 15.74
C GLY A 313 -24.54 5.51 14.55
N ASP A 314 -23.44 4.77 14.53
CA ASP A 314 -22.59 4.65 13.34
C ASP A 314 -23.40 4.14 12.16
N GLN A 315 -23.28 4.82 11.02
CA GLN A 315 -24.08 4.56 9.83
C GLN A 315 -23.35 3.66 8.81
N ASN A 316 -22.07 3.36 9.09
CA ASN A 316 -21.26 2.47 8.28
C ASN A 316 -20.42 1.51 9.14
N THR A 317 -21.07 0.54 9.73
CA THR A 317 -20.41 -0.42 10.64
C THR A 317 -19.48 -1.42 9.93
N THR A 318 -19.36 -1.37 8.61
CA THR A 318 -18.47 -2.27 7.84
C THR A 318 -16.99 -1.88 7.94
N ASN A 319 -16.70 -0.62 8.32
CA ASN A 319 -15.35 -0.07 8.47
C ASN A 319 -14.93 0.10 9.94
N ASP A 320 -15.74 -0.37 10.89
CA ASP A 320 -15.46 -0.29 12.33
C ASP A 320 -14.24 -1.08 12.78
N GLN A 321 -13.73 -1.99 11.96
CA GLN A 321 -12.63 -2.89 12.29
C GLN A 321 -11.45 -2.71 11.33
N THR A 322 -10.23 -2.80 11.89
CA THR A 322 -9.00 -2.82 11.10
C THR A 322 -8.83 -4.15 10.35
N ALA A 323 -7.94 -4.17 9.37
CA ALA A 323 -7.35 -5.43 8.93
C ALA A 323 -6.73 -6.18 10.12
N PRO A 324 -6.79 -7.54 10.12
CA PRO A 324 -6.22 -8.35 11.18
C PRO A 324 -4.70 -8.22 11.30
N LEU A 325 -4.18 -8.10 12.53
CA LEU A 325 -2.75 -8.15 12.85
C LEU A 325 -2.43 -9.55 13.41
N PRO A 326 -1.76 -10.43 12.64
CA PRO A 326 -1.30 -11.71 13.16
C PRO A 326 -0.16 -11.49 14.17
N ILE A 327 -0.23 -12.19 15.30
CA ILE A 327 0.82 -12.18 16.32
C ILE A 327 1.12 -13.60 16.80
N ALA A 328 2.32 -13.80 17.37
CA ALA A 328 2.73 -15.03 18.00
C ALA A 328 3.11 -14.76 19.45
N VAL A 329 2.19 -15.02 20.38
CA VAL A 329 2.46 -14.85 21.82
C VAL A 329 3.49 -15.87 22.29
N GLN A 330 4.60 -15.40 22.82
CA GLN A 330 5.70 -16.22 23.34
C GLN A 330 5.36 -16.76 24.74
N PRO A 331 5.86 -17.94 25.14
CA PRO A 331 5.74 -18.44 26.50
C PRO A 331 6.29 -17.45 27.54
N ALA A 332 5.87 -17.58 28.80
CA ALA A 332 6.39 -16.76 29.86
C ALA A 332 7.92 -16.93 30.03
N GLY A 333 8.62 -15.80 30.14
CA GLY A 333 10.08 -15.78 30.26
C GLY A 333 10.83 -15.97 28.95
N VAL A 334 10.13 -16.08 27.80
CA VAL A 334 10.71 -16.10 26.45
C VAL A 334 10.46 -14.75 25.77
N GLN A 335 11.51 -14.21 25.16
CA GLN A 335 11.45 -12.98 24.35
C GLN A 335 11.95 -13.30 22.95
N ALA A 336 11.23 -12.85 21.92
CA ALA A 336 11.72 -12.81 20.56
C ALA A 336 12.35 -11.43 20.30
N VAL A 337 13.51 -11.43 19.68
CA VAL A 337 14.20 -10.22 19.19
C VAL A 337 14.25 -10.31 17.68
N THR A 338 13.76 -9.29 17.00
CA THR A 338 13.88 -9.16 15.54
C THR A 338 14.98 -8.15 15.24
N ILE A 339 15.95 -8.55 14.43
CA ILE A 339 17.05 -7.70 13.98
C ILE A 339 16.78 -7.33 12.53
N ALA A 340 16.77 -6.03 12.25
CA ALA A 340 16.33 -5.43 10.98
C ALA A 340 14.85 -5.66 10.64
N ASP A 341 14.34 -4.81 9.77
CA ASP A 341 12.97 -4.79 9.26
C ASP A 341 12.95 -4.77 7.72
N GLY A 342 14.11 -5.00 7.08
CA GLY A 342 14.29 -4.90 5.66
C GLY A 342 13.51 -5.94 4.87
N THR A 343 13.03 -5.53 3.71
CA THR A 343 12.38 -6.41 2.72
C THR A 343 13.33 -6.84 1.60
N GLU A 344 14.59 -6.38 1.66
CA GLU A 344 15.60 -6.76 0.68
C GLU A 344 15.99 -8.22 0.85
N THR A 345 16.02 -8.94 -0.27
CA THR A 345 16.41 -10.36 -0.30
C THR A 345 17.83 -10.50 -0.83
N MET A 346 18.64 -11.27 -0.10
CA MET A 346 20.01 -11.62 -0.48
C MET A 346 20.21 -13.13 -0.40
N ARG A 347 21.31 -13.64 -1.00
CA ARG A 347 21.67 -15.06 -0.94
C ARG A 347 22.41 -15.46 0.33
N ILE A 348 22.13 -14.78 1.44
CA ILE A 348 22.67 -15.08 2.77
C ILE A 348 21.53 -15.30 3.76
N PRO A 349 21.71 -16.09 4.81
CA PRO A 349 22.91 -16.85 5.19
C PRO A 349 23.18 -18.09 4.34
N MET A 350 22.32 -18.47 3.40
CA MET A 350 22.48 -19.68 2.57
C MET A 350 22.28 -19.38 1.09
N ASP A 351 23.21 -19.83 0.26
CA ASP A 351 23.14 -19.72 -1.20
C ASP A 351 22.97 -21.11 -1.82
N PHE A 352 21.77 -21.45 -2.27
CA PHE A 352 21.45 -22.73 -2.91
C PHE A 352 21.87 -22.80 -4.38
N PHE A 353 22.45 -21.75 -4.94
CA PHE A 353 23.05 -21.80 -6.28
C PHE A 353 24.30 -22.69 -6.30
N TRP A 354 25.04 -22.78 -5.20
CA TRP A 354 26.22 -23.59 -5.05
C TRP A 354 25.93 -24.87 -4.29
N LYS A 355 26.77 -25.89 -4.49
CA LYS A 355 26.66 -27.17 -3.75
C LYS A 355 26.87 -27.03 -2.24
N ASN A 356 27.65 -26.06 -1.84
CA ASN A 356 27.88 -25.67 -0.44
C ASN A 356 27.99 -24.16 -0.36
N SER A 357 27.48 -23.59 0.71
CA SER A 357 27.67 -22.19 1.07
C SER A 357 28.13 -22.09 2.53
N LEU A 358 28.89 -21.08 2.84
CA LEU A 358 29.29 -20.71 4.18
C LEU A 358 29.10 -19.20 4.31
N SER A 359 28.47 -18.77 5.37
CA SER A 359 28.30 -17.36 5.73
C SER A 359 28.64 -17.14 7.18
N GLU A 360 29.08 -15.96 7.52
CA GLU A 360 29.27 -15.51 8.87
C GLU A 360 28.73 -14.10 9.04
N THR A 361 28.01 -13.89 10.12
CA THR A 361 27.36 -12.60 10.41
C THR A 361 27.60 -12.23 11.85
N ILE A 362 27.93 -10.97 12.12
CA ILE A 362 28.02 -10.40 13.45
C ILE A 362 26.78 -9.53 13.68
N TYR A 363 26.05 -9.83 14.75
CA TYR A 363 24.97 -8.99 15.26
C TYR A 363 25.50 -8.18 16.42
N LEU A 364 25.42 -6.87 16.36
CA LEU A 364 25.96 -5.98 17.38
C LEU A 364 25.10 -6.04 18.65
N SER A 365 25.73 -5.78 19.79
CA SER A 365 25.04 -5.86 21.09
C SER A 365 23.89 -4.88 21.24
N ASP A 366 23.91 -3.74 20.56
CA ASP A 366 22.82 -2.77 20.51
C ASP A 366 21.66 -3.22 19.61
N GLU A 367 21.92 -4.04 18.55
CA GLU A 367 20.89 -4.63 17.71
C GLU A 367 20.16 -5.79 18.43
N LEU A 368 20.86 -6.50 19.32
CA LEU A 368 20.28 -7.65 20.05
C LEU A 368 19.21 -7.24 21.06
N GLY A 369 19.26 -6.03 21.59
CA GLY A 369 18.29 -5.53 22.56
C GLY A 369 18.30 -6.26 23.92
N PHE A 370 19.29 -7.17 24.18
CA PHE A 370 19.54 -7.84 25.45
C PHE A 370 21.04 -8.04 25.66
N VAL A 371 21.45 -8.11 26.91
CA VAL A 371 22.88 -8.18 27.27
C VAL A 371 23.36 -9.63 27.36
N SER A 372 22.52 -10.52 27.86
CA SER A 372 22.83 -11.96 28.02
C SER A 372 21.54 -12.76 28.13
N GLY A 373 21.59 -14.02 27.73
CA GLY A 373 20.43 -14.92 27.80
C GLY A 373 20.65 -16.21 27.03
N THR A 374 19.74 -17.17 27.24
CA THR A 374 19.79 -18.44 26.50
C THR A 374 19.02 -18.33 25.21
N ILE A 375 19.70 -18.45 24.08
CA ILE A 375 19.10 -18.56 22.76
C ILE A 375 18.65 -20.00 22.54
N THR A 376 17.36 -20.22 22.31
CA THR A 376 16.76 -21.54 22.14
C THR A 376 16.30 -21.83 20.71
N SER A 377 16.12 -20.77 19.91
CA SER A 377 15.75 -20.89 18.51
C SER A 377 16.20 -19.67 17.71
N LEU A 378 16.35 -19.89 16.41
CA LEU A 378 16.58 -18.82 15.42
C LEU A 378 15.38 -18.79 14.47
N ALA A 379 15.08 -17.62 13.95
CA ALA A 379 14.08 -17.48 12.89
C ALA A 379 14.71 -16.72 11.71
N LEU A 380 14.52 -17.25 10.50
CA LEU A 380 15.03 -16.67 9.26
C LEU A 380 13.85 -16.37 8.35
N TYR A 381 13.82 -15.19 7.79
CA TYR A 381 12.87 -14.85 6.74
C TYR A 381 13.42 -15.33 5.38
N ASN A 382 12.59 -16.01 4.59
CA ASN A 382 12.93 -16.36 3.21
C ASN A 382 11.84 -15.92 2.23
N ASN A 383 12.26 -15.73 0.97
CA ASN A 383 11.36 -15.54 -0.16
C ASN A 383 11.94 -16.29 -1.37
N PHE A 384 11.78 -17.62 -1.40
CA PHE A 384 12.31 -18.47 -2.47
C PHE A 384 11.30 -18.63 -3.60
N VAL A 385 11.81 -18.62 -4.85
CA VAL A 385 10.99 -18.92 -6.03
C VAL A 385 10.54 -20.38 -6.01
N ASP A 386 11.43 -21.29 -5.62
CA ASP A 386 11.20 -22.75 -5.54
C ASP A 386 11.58 -23.26 -4.15
N SER A 387 11.09 -24.45 -3.78
CA SER A 387 11.48 -25.12 -2.53
C SER A 387 12.76 -25.93 -2.76
N PRO A 388 13.92 -25.54 -2.19
CA PRO A 388 15.14 -26.33 -2.26
C PRO A 388 14.96 -27.71 -1.63
N THR A 389 15.45 -28.76 -2.28
CA THR A 389 15.25 -30.17 -1.87
C THR A 389 16.26 -30.67 -0.86
N ASN A 390 17.38 -29.97 -0.67
CA ASN A 390 18.44 -30.35 0.25
C ASN A 390 18.74 -29.22 1.22
N GLY A 391 18.34 -29.39 2.45
CA GLY A 391 18.48 -28.41 3.51
C GLY A 391 19.49 -28.78 4.59
N ALA A 392 20.49 -29.64 4.29
CA ALA A 392 21.53 -29.97 5.25
C ALA A 392 22.27 -28.71 5.73
N THR A 393 22.13 -28.38 6.99
CA THR A 393 22.57 -27.10 7.57
C THR A 393 23.28 -27.34 8.90
N LYS A 394 24.38 -26.60 9.12
CA LYS A 394 25.03 -26.50 10.42
C LYS A 394 25.07 -25.03 10.82
N ILE A 395 24.79 -24.78 12.10
CA ILE A 395 24.80 -23.43 12.66
C ILE A 395 25.68 -23.42 13.91
N TRP A 396 26.57 -22.45 13.97
CA TRP A 396 27.38 -22.16 15.16
C TRP A 396 27.03 -20.80 15.69
N LEU A 397 27.04 -20.64 16.99
CA LEU A 397 26.90 -19.36 17.67
C LEU A 397 28.09 -19.09 18.58
N GLY A 398 28.50 -17.83 18.66
CA GLY A 398 29.59 -17.38 19.54
C GLY A 398 29.32 -15.97 20.07
N SER A 399 29.78 -15.68 21.28
CA SER A 399 29.83 -14.29 21.79
C SER A 399 31.21 -13.71 21.46
N THR A 400 31.26 -12.46 20.98
CA THR A 400 32.49 -11.83 20.53
C THR A 400 32.46 -10.32 20.84
N ASN A 401 33.65 -9.71 20.91
CA ASN A 401 33.80 -8.24 20.95
C ASN A 401 34.19 -7.66 19.58
N VAL A 402 34.34 -8.50 18.55
CA VAL A 402 34.62 -8.08 17.19
C VAL A 402 33.40 -7.39 16.63
N GLN A 403 33.57 -6.25 15.98
CA GLN A 403 32.46 -5.44 15.46
C GLN A 403 32.22 -5.64 13.95
N ASP A 404 33.22 -6.14 13.23
CA ASP A 404 33.14 -6.45 11.80
C ASP A 404 34.11 -7.59 11.43
N LEU A 405 33.96 -8.11 10.22
CA LEU A 405 34.78 -9.22 9.70
C LEU A 405 35.97 -8.73 8.85
N SER A 406 36.37 -7.46 8.93
CA SER A 406 37.51 -6.90 8.17
C SER A 406 38.84 -7.56 8.56
N GLY A 407 38.97 -8.02 9.80
CA GLY A 407 40.13 -8.77 10.30
C GLY A 407 40.13 -10.27 9.96
N GLY A 408 39.10 -10.75 9.25
CA GLY A 408 38.90 -12.16 8.92
C GLY A 408 37.77 -12.82 9.74
N TRP A 409 37.44 -14.03 9.37
CA TRP A 409 36.37 -14.81 9.99
C TRP A 409 36.75 -15.32 11.37
N ILE A 410 35.78 -15.44 12.25
CA ILE A 410 35.94 -16.04 13.57
C ILE A 410 35.90 -17.56 13.40
N PRO A 411 36.96 -18.29 13.82
CA PRO A 411 36.98 -19.74 13.63
C PRO A 411 35.84 -20.45 14.36
N SER A 412 35.20 -21.43 13.71
CA SER A 412 34.13 -22.23 14.32
C SER A 412 34.57 -22.98 15.60
N THR A 413 35.89 -23.16 15.81
CA THR A 413 36.46 -23.68 17.05
C THR A 413 36.29 -22.76 18.26
N GLN A 414 35.95 -21.48 18.02
CA GLN A 414 35.64 -20.48 19.05
C GLN A 414 34.11 -20.34 19.25
N MET A 415 33.32 -21.09 18.53
CA MET A 415 31.85 -21.06 18.56
C MET A 415 31.29 -22.40 19.07
N THR A 416 30.03 -22.43 19.42
CA THR A 416 29.27 -23.60 19.79
C THR A 416 28.45 -24.07 18.61
N LEU A 417 28.55 -25.35 18.22
CA LEU A 417 27.64 -25.97 17.25
C LEU A 417 26.27 -26.10 17.90
N VAL A 418 25.28 -25.35 17.42
CA VAL A 418 23.94 -25.29 18.02
C VAL A 418 22.89 -26.04 17.21
N PHE A 419 23.17 -26.29 15.93
CA PHE A 419 22.30 -27.05 15.04
C PHE A 419 23.12 -27.82 13.99
N ASP A 420 22.76 -29.09 13.77
CA ASP A 420 23.30 -29.95 12.69
C ASP A 420 22.17 -30.85 12.20
N GLY A 421 21.58 -30.52 11.05
CA GLY A 421 20.43 -31.25 10.52
C GLY A 421 19.88 -30.67 9.23
N ASN A 422 18.71 -31.16 8.85
CA ASN A 422 17.99 -30.66 7.67
C ASN A 422 16.97 -29.60 8.04
N ILE A 423 16.93 -28.53 7.26
CA ILE A 423 15.94 -27.46 7.34
C ILE A 423 15.09 -27.51 6.08
N THR A 424 13.78 -27.36 6.22
CA THR A 424 12.86 -27.20 5.09
C THR A 424 12.76 -25.73 4.72
N TYR A 425 12.99 -25.41 3.46
CA TYR A 425 12.91 -24.07 2.89
C TYR A 425 11.74 -24.00 1.90
N PRO A 426 10.54 -23.58 2.33
CA PRO A 426 9.38 -23.51 1.44
C PRO A 426 9.53 -22.38 0.41
N SER A 427 8.88 -22.51 -0.74
CA SER A 427 8.75 -21.42 -1.71
C SER A 427 7.86 -20.28 -1.17
N GLY A 428 8.04 -19.08 -1.71
CA GLY A 428 7.36 -17.88 -1.30
C GLY A 428 7.94 -17.25 -0.04
N ALA A 429 7.22 -16.24 0.47
CA ALA A 429 7.59 -15.49 1.66
C ALA A 429 7.22 -16.26 2.93
N ASN A 430 8.23 -16.67 3.72
CA ASN A 430 8.03 -17.45 4.94
C ASN A 430 8.99 -17.02 6.03
N THR A 431 8.63 -17.30 7.29
CA THR A 431 9.55 -17.30 8.42
C THR A 431 9.84 -18.73 8.82
N ILE A 432 11.11 -19.13 8.71
CA ILE A 432 11.58 -20.47 9.08
C ILE A 432 12.11 -20.41 10.51
N THR A 433 11.46 -21.10 11.42
CA THR A 433 11.94 -21.21 12.81
C THR A 433 12.79 -22.47 12.95
N ILE A 434 14.00 -22.33 13.48
CA ILE A 434 15.00 -23.38 13.69
C ILE A 434 15.19 -23.52 15.20
N PRO A 435 14.56 -24.52 15.85
CA PRO A 435 14.86 -24.87 17.23
C PRO A 435 16.30 -25.34 17.33
N LEU A 436 17.06 -24.79 18.26
CA LEU A 436 18.45 -25.20 18.48
C LEU A 436 18.48 -26.56 19.18
N GLN A 437 19.31 -27.47 18.68
CA GLN A 437 19.55 -28.78 19.31
C GLN A 437 20.37 -28.61 20.60
N THR A 438 21.24 -27.62 20.62
CA THR A 438 21.98 -27.18 21.80
C THR A 438 21.65 -25.72 22.08
N PRO A 439 20.89 -25.40 23.15
CA PRO A 439 20.67 -24.00 23.54
C PRO A 439 21.99 -23.28 23.78
N TYR A 440 22.11 -22.05 23.28
CA TYR A 440 23.32 -21.25 23.38
C TYR A 440 23.18 -20.17 24.48
N MET A 441 24.08 -20.20 25.48
CA MET A 441 24.16 -19.13 26.48
C MET A 441 24.97 -17.97 25.91
N HIS A 442 24.29 -16.93 25.46
CA HIS A 442 24.93 -15.68 25.03
C HIS A 442 25.42 -14.90 26.25
N THR A 443 26.67 -14.48 26.20
CA THR A 443 27.32 -13.61 27.20
C THR A 443 27.45 -12.19 26.65
N PRO A 444 27.70 -11.16 27.51
CA PRO A 444 27.78 -9.78 27.05
C PRO A 444 28.76 -9.61 25.86
N GLY A 445 28.34 -8.85 24.86
CA GLY A 445 29.08 -8.62 23.63
C GLY A 445 28.21 -8.80 22.38
N ASN A 446 28.85 -8.87 21.23
CA ASN A 446 28.20 -9.14 19.96
C ASN A 446 27.95 -10.64 19.80
N LEU A 447 26.94 -11.02 19.02
CA LEU A 447 26.65 -12.40 18.65
C LEU A 447 27.20 -12.68 17.24
N VAL A 448 28.02 -13.72 17.09
CA VAL A 448 28.42 -14.24 15.78
C VAL A 448 27.67 -15.51 15.47
N MET A 449 27.21 -15.61 14.23
CA MET A 449 26.55 -16.78 13.67
C MET A 449 27.26 -17.25 12.41
#